data_31e80fc50199444472af7626dcf4963c
#
_entry.id   31e80fc50199444472af7626dcf4963c
#
_cell.length_a   1.000
_cell.length_b   1.000
_cell.length_c   1.000
_cell.angle_alpha   90.00
_cell.angle_beta   90.00
_cell.angle_gamma   90.00
#
_symmetry.space_group_name_H-M   'P 1'
#
loop_
_entity.id
_entity.type
_entity.pdbx_description
1 polymer ?
#
loop_
_entity_poly.entity_id
_entity_poly.type
_entity_poly.pdbx_seq_one_letter_code
_entity_poly.pdbx_strand_id
1 'polypeptide(L)'
;MPVIVIGGSNKSVGKTSLICGIIGAFPELRWTAVKITSHRYGQIEPVWEEHAVKGRQGGEASDTSRFLGAGAHRAFLVTALESVLPLREMEAAFAGSRHIIIESNRIAKNLRADLRLAVMSEVKTGFKLSFIPYLDEADAVIAPPDVEVMLPKSRREIPVFRLLSLREISPELTEWLRGQLSRG
;
A
#
# COMPACT_ATOMS: atom_id res chain seq x y z
N MET A 1 -8.81 7.43 12.81
CA MET A 1 -8.61 6.13 12.12
C MET A 1 -7.49 6.33 11.12
N PRO A 2 -6.26 5.91 11.44
CA PRO A 2 -5.12 6.09 10.56
C PRO A 2 -5.24 5.29 9.27
N VAL A 3 -4.96 5.97 8.15
CA VAL A 3 -4.95 5.41 6.80
C VAL A 3 -3.54 5.51 6.22
N ILE A 4 -2.92 4.36 5.96
CA ILE A 4 -1.64 4.27 5.26
C ILE A 4 -1.89 3.92 3.81
N VAL A 5 -1.32 4.69 2.89
CA VAL A 5 -1.31 4.36 1.46
C VAL A 5 0.10 3.97 1.04
N ILE A 6 0.23 2.89 0.27
CA ILE A 6 1.50 2.42 -0.27
C ILE A 6 1.44 2.45 -1.79
N GLY A 7 2.23 3.35 -2.35
CA GLY A 7 2.47 3.48 -3.78
C GLY A 7 3.78 2.83 -4.21
N GLY A 8 4.01 2.71 -5.51
CA GLY A 8 5.26 2.16 -6.00
C GLY A 8 5.62 2.59 -7.40
N SER A 9 6.93 2.72 -7.66
CA SER A 9 7.50 3.22 -8.91
C SER A 9 7.05 2.42 -10.13
N ASN A 10 6.87 1.10 -9.97
CA ASN A 10 6.48 0.19 -11.04
C ASN A 10 5.58 -0.96 -10.54
N LYS A 11 5.21 -1.86 -11.48
CA LYS A 11 4.64 -3.18 -11.11
C LYS A 11 5.71 -4.00 -10.40
N SER A 12 5.29 -4.89 -9.51
CA SER A 12 6.16 -5.88 -8.85
C SER A 12 7.34 -5.30 -8.04
N VAL A 13 7.28 -4.02 -7.65
CA VAL A 13 8.31 -3.37 -6.81
C VAL A 13 8.25 -3.80 -5.34
N GLY A 14 7.35 -4.72 -4.98
CA GLY A 14 7.26 -5.27 -3.64
C GLY A 14 6.26 -4.56 -2.69
N LYS A 15 5.35 -3.72 -3.20
CA LYS A 15 4.31 -3.07 -2.36
C LYS A 15 3.55 -4.05 -1.47
N THR A 16 3.04 -5.13 -2.06
CA THR A 16 2.33 -6.20 -1.34
C THR A 16 3.20 -6.82 -0.25
N SER A 17 4.50 -7.01 -0.51
CA SER A 17 5.45 -7.55 0.48
C SER A 17 5.67 -6.59 1.63
N LEU A 18 5.81 -5.29 1.35
CA LEU A 18 5.93 -4.26 2.39
C LEU A 18 4.67 -4.18 3.25
N ILE A 19 3.48 -4.23 2.64
CA ILE A 19 2.21 -4.27 3.37
C ILE A 19 2.18 -5.48 4.31
N CYS A 20 2.53 -6.66 3.83
CA CYS A 20 2.60 -7.87 4.67
C CYS A 20 3.61 -7.70 5.82
N GLY A 21 4.76 -7.08 5.57
CA GLY A 21 5.75 -6.78 6.61
C GLY A 21 5.22 -5.84 7.67
N ILE A 22 4.53 -4.77 7.28
CA ILE A 22 3.92 -3.80 8.21
C ILE A 22 2.81 -4.47 9.03
N ILE A 23 1.91 -5.22 8.39
CA ILE A 23 0.84 -5.95 9.08
C ILE A 23 1.42 -6.91 10.13
N GLY A 24 2.45 -7.67 9.76
CA GLY A 24 3.10 -8.63 10.67
C GLY A 24 3.85 -7.97 11.82
N ALA A 25 4.39 -6.77 11.62
CA ALA A 25 5.10 -6.02 12.65
C ALA A 25 4.17 -5.32 13.67
N PHE A 26 2.91 -5.09 13.32
CA PHE A 26 1.90 -4.42 14.16
C PHE A 26 0.60 -5.23 14.20
N PRO A 27 0.62 -6.48 14.70
CA PRO A 27 -0.56 -7.36 14.69
C PRO A 27 -1.69 -6.84 15.59
N GLU A 28 -1.35 -6.05 16.62
CA GLU A 28 -2.32 -5.44 17.55
C GLU A 28 -3.23 -4.40 16.89
N LEU A 29 -2.83 -3.84 15.73
CA LEU A 29 -3.57 -2.75 15.09
C LEU A 29 -4.81 -3.22 14.30
N ARG A 30 -5.05 -4.54 14.20
CA ARG A 30 -6.22 -5.11 13.52
C ARG A 30 -6.48 -4.50 12.14
N TRP A 31 -5.50 -4.62 11.26
CA TRP A 31 -5.49 -4.00 9.95
C TRP A 31 -6.68 -4.41 9.06
N THR A 32 -7.25 -3.41 8.39
CA THR A 32 -8.05 -3.62 7.18
C THR A 32 -7.16 -3.29 5.98
N ALA A 33 -6.85 -4.31 5.17
CA ALA A 33 -5.97 -4.19 4.03
C ALA A 33 -6.77 -4.10 2.72
N VAL A 34 -6.37 -3.21 1.81
CA VAL A 34 -7.10 -2.96 0.56
C VAL A 34 -6.14 -2.99 -0.63
N LYS A 35 -6.47 -3.78 -1.63
CA LYS A 35 -5.82 -3.78 -2.94
C LYS A 35 -6.71 -3.07 -3.94
N ILE A 36 -6.21 -2.00 -4.57
CA ILE A 36 -6.91 -1.32 -5.67
C ILE A 36 -6.20 -1.65 -6.99
N THR A 37 -6.96 -2.16 -7.94
CA THR A 37 -6.46 -2.54 -9.27
C THR A 37 -7.42 -2.07 -10.37
N SER A 38 -6.89 -1.83 -11.58
CA SER A 38 -7.68 -1.52 -12.77
C SER A 38 -7.82 -2.71 -13.73
N HIS A 39 -7.39 -3.90 -13.33
CA HIS A 39 -7.30 -5.05 -14.21
C HIS A 39 -8.57 -5.90 -14.22
N ARG A 40 -9.64 -5.41 -14.90
CA ARG A 40 -10.63 -6.30 -15.54
C ARG A 40 -11.03 -5.68 -16.86
N TYR A 41 -10.77 -6.38 -17.94
CA TYR A 41 -11.21 -5.99 -19.29
C TYR A 41 -12.74 -5.95 -19.34
N GLY A 42 -13.30 -4.84 -19.83
CA GLY A 42 -14.72 -4.72 -20.12
C GLY A 42 -15.65 -4.38 -18.95
N GLN A 43 -15.13 -4.18 -17.74
CA GLN A 43 -15.95 -3.82 -16.59
C GLN A 43 -15.93 -2.30 -16.40
N ILE A 44 -17.11 -1.67 -16.49
CA ILE A 44 -17.30 -0.22 -16.36
C ILE A 44 -17.58 0.14 -14.90
N GLU A 45 -18.29 -0.73 -14.16
CA GLU A 45 -18.65 -0.49 -12.77
C GLU A 45 -17.55 -0.98 -11.82
N PRO A 46 -17.28 -0.24 -10.73
CA PRO A 46 -16.34 -0.66 -9.71
C PRO A 46 -16.86 -1.92 -9.00
N VAL A 47 -15.95 -2.85 -8.75
CA VAL A 47 -16.23 -4.05 -7.94
C VAL A 47 -15.49 -3.96 -6.64
N TRP A 48 -16.21 -4.19 -5.56
CA TRP A 48 -15.73 -4.24 -4.21
C TRP A 48 -15.97 -5.64 -3.64
N GLU A 49 -14.90 -6.34 -3.31
CA GLU A 49 -14.98 -7.72 -2.81
C GLU A 49 -14.19 -7.84 -1.50
N GLU A 50 -14.84 -8.32 -0.45
CA GLU A 50 -14.16 -8.76 0.76
C GLU A 50 -13.69 -10.20 0.58
N HIS A 51 -12.40 -10.44 0.80
CA HIS A 51 -11.82 -11.77 0.69
C HIS A 51 -11.68 -12.41 2.07
N ALA A 52 -12.16 -13.65 2.19
CA ALA A 52 -11.88 -14.51 3.34
C ALA A 52 -10.63 -15.36 3.06
N VAL A 53 -10.02 -15.88 4.13
CA VAL A 53 -8.96 -16.90 4.02
C VAL A 53 -9.60 -18.19 3.51
N LYS A 54 -9.81 -18.29 2.21
CA LYS A 54 -10.12 -19.56 1.55
C LYS A 54 -8.85 -20.00 0.85
N GLY A 55 -8.29 -21.10 1.33
CA GLY A 55 -7.19 -21.76 0.65
C GLY A 55 -7.57 -22.02 -0.79
N ARG A 56 -6.95 -21.29 -1.71
CA ARG A 56 -7.02 -21.62 -3.13
C ARG A 56 -6.23 -22.88 -3.34
N GLN A 57 -6.90 -23.96 -3.67
CA GLN A 57 -6.23 -25.15 -4.18
C GLN A 57 -5.54 -24.74 -5.52
N GLY A 58 -4.22 -24.77 -5.55
CA GLY A 58 -3.43 -24.82 -6.78
C GLY A 58 -3.21 -23.52 -7.54
N GLY A 59 -2.85 -22.39 -6.90
CA GLY A 59 -2.44 -21.15 -7.60
C GLY A 59 -1.63 -20.22 -6.70
N GLU A 60 -0.87 -19.27 -7.27
CA GLU A 60 -0.21 -18.22 -6.51
C GLU A 60 -1.23 -17.49 -5.63
N ALA A 61 -0.88 -17.28 -4.35
CA ALA A 61 -1.75 -16.57 -3.41
C ALA A 61 -2.03 -15.15 -3.92
N SER A 62 -3.30 -14.75 -4.00
CA SER A 62 -3.67 -13.38 -4.36
C SER A 62 -3.09 -12.39 -3.33
N ASP A 63 -2.93 -11.13 -3.72
CA ASP A 63 -2.43 -10.09 -2.80
C ASP A 63 -3.28 -10.01 -1.52
N THR A 64 -4.61 -10.10 -1.63
CA THR A 64 -5.52 -10.10 -0.49
C THR A 64 -5.37 -11.33 0.41
N SER A 65 -5.14 -12.52 -0.17
CA SER A 65 -4.82 -13.73 0.60
C SER A 65 -3.49 -13.58 1.34
N ARG A 66 -2.51 -12.90 0.74
CA ARG A 66 -1.22 -12.60 1.38
C ARG A 66 -1.38 -11.64 2.54
N PHE A 67 -2.25 -10.62 2.42
CA PHE A 67 -2.56 -9.71 3.52
C PHE A 67 -3.18 -10.43 4.71
N LEU A 68 -4.17 -11.29 4.44
CA LEU A 68 -4.80 -12.12 5.49
C LEU A 68 -3.79 -13.07 6.12
N GLY A 69 -2.94 -13.72 5.32
CA GLY A 69 -1.87 -14.59 5.80
C GLY A 69 -0.80 -13.86 6.63
N ALA A 70 -0.63 -12.55 6.42
CA ALA A 70 0.25 -11.70 7.23
C ALA A 70 -0.40 -11.22 8.54
N GLY A 71 -1.69 -11.50 8.77
CA GLY A 71 -2.41 -11.14 9.98
C GLY A 71 -3.40 -9.98 9.83
N ALA A 72 -3.73 -9.55 8.61
CA ALA A 72 -4.80 -8.58 8.41
C ALA A 72 -6.13 -9.15 8.93
N HIS A 73 -6.90 -8.32 9.65
CA HIS A 73 -8.21 -8.69 10.16
C HIS A 73 -9.24 -8.83 9.04
N ARG A 74 -9.17 -7.94 8.05
CA ARG A 74 -10.00 -7.95 6.83
C ARG A 74 -9.13 -7.61 5.62
N ALA A 75 -9.49 -8.12 4.45
CA ALA A 75 -8.84 -7.76 3.20
C ALA A 75 -9.85 -7.57 2.07
N PHE A 76 -9.69 -6.50 1.32
CA PHE A 76 -10.57 -6.14 0.21
C PHE A 76 -9.81 -6.03 -1.11
N LEU A 77 -10.43 -6.52 -2.18
CA LEU A 77 -10.04 -6.24 -3.54
C LEU A 77 -11.01 -5.22 -4.15
N VAL A 78 -10.50 -4.10 -4.59
CA VAL A 78 -11.25 -3.09 -5.34
C VAL A 78 -10.77 -3.10 -6.77
N THR A 79 -11.67 -3.40 -7.70
CA THR A 79 -11.41 -3.29 -9.13
C THR A 79 -12.19 -2.11 -9.65
N ALA A 80 -11.51 -1.05 -10.08
CA ALA A 80 -12.14 0.17 -10.56
C ALA A 80 -11.30 0.85 -11.64
N LEU A 81 -11.96 1.53 -12.56
CA LEU A 81 -11.30 2.50 -13.44
C LEU A 81 -10.84 3.70 -12.63
N GLU A 82 -9.81 4.39 -13.11
CA GLU A 82 -9.17 5.50 -12.39
C GLU A 82 -10.13 6.66 -12.05
N SER A 83 -11.12 6.87 -12.90
CA SER A 83 -12.13 7.93 -12.78
C SER A 83 -13.30 7.59 -11.85
N VAL A 84 -13.47 6.32 -11.48
CA VAL A 84 -14.65 5.84 -10.73
C VAL A 84 -14.20 4.94 -9.59
N LEU A 85 -13.67 5.54 -8.51
CA LEU A 85 -13.42 4.81 -7.28
C LEU A 85 -14.69 4.78 -6.43
N PRO A 86 -15.08 3.64 -5.87
CA PRO A 86 -16.28 3.51 -5.03
C PRO A 86 -15.98 4.04 -3.61
N LEU A 87 -15.73 5.35 -3.48
CA LEU A 87 -15.27 5.96 -2.24
C LEU A 87 -16.29 5.82 -1.11
N ARG A 88 -17.60 5.94 -1.41
CA ARG A 88 -18.66 5.78 -0.40
C ARG A 88 -18.75 4.36 0.13
N GLU A 89 -18.65 3.37 -0.77
CA GLU A 89 -18.64 1.96 -0.42
C GLU A 89 -17.39 1.61 0.37
N MET A 90 -16.25 2.21 0.01
CA MET A 90 -14.99 2.08 0.75
C MET A 90 -15.12 2.67 2.16
N GLU A 91 -15.65 3.86 2.31
CA GLU A 91 -15.88 4.50 3.61
C GLU A 91 -16.83 3.67 4.48
N ALA A 92 -17.92 3.16 3.90
CA ALA A 92 -18.85 2.28 4.60
C ALA A 92 -18.21 0.97 5.06
N ALA A 93 -17.37 0.35 4.20
CA ALA A 93 -16.66 -0.88 4.54
C ALA A 93 -15.54 -0.64 5.58
N PHE A 94 -15.00 0.57 5.65
CA PHE A 94 -14.04 0.98 6.67
C PHE A 94 -14.68 1.31 8.00
N ALA A 95 -16.00 1.49 8.05
CA ALA A 95 -16.71 1.72 9.29
C ALA A 95 -16.40 0.60 10.30
N GLY A 96 -15.88 0.99 11.46
CA GLY A 96 -15.40 0.05 12.48
C GLY A 96 -13.96 -0.47 12.32
N SER A 97 -13.27 -0.15 11.22
CA SER A 97 -11.83 -0.40 11.09
C SER A 97 -11.05 0.55 11.99
N ARG A 98 -10.02 0.04 12.65
CA ARG A 98 -9.15 0.88 13.49
C ARG A 98 -7.96 1.43 12.71
N HIS A 99 -7.40 0.62 11.80
CA HIS A 99 -6.26 0.98 10.96
C HIS A 99 -6.47 0.42 9.55
N ILE A 100 -6.16 1.23 8.56
CA ILE A 100 -6.34 0.88 7.15
C ILE A 100 -5.01 0.98 6.43
N ILE A 101 -4.71 -0.02 5.59
CA ILE A 101 -3.54 -0.02 4.74
C ILE A 101 -3.95 -0.32 3.30
N ILE A 102 -3.57 0.55 2.36
CA ILE A 102 -4.06 0.53 0.98
C ILE A 102 -2.89 0.42 0.01
N GLU A 103 -2.96 -0.52 -0.90
CA GLU A 103 -2.06 -0.61 -2.05
C GLU A 103 -2.63 0.13 -3.25
N SER A 104 -2.13 1.34 -3.54
CA SER A 104 -2.51 2.12 -4.72
C SER A 104 -1.64 3.36 -4.92
N ASN A 105 -1.29 3.69 -6.18
CA ASN A 105 -0.74 5.01 -6.52
C ASN A 105 -1.85 6.05 -6.75
N ARG A 106 -3.07 5.62 -7.03
CA ARG A 106 -4.15 6.42 -7.58
C ARG A 106 -5.01 7.09 -6.53
N ILE A 107 -5.20 6.40 -5.42
CA ILE A 107 -6.10 6.84 -4.36
C ILE A 107 -5.57 8.07 -3.59
N ALA A 108 -4.27 8.36 -3.70
CA ALA A 108 -3.64 9.48 -3.02
C ALA A 108 -4.35 10.82 -3.27
N LYS A 109 -4.94 11.01 -4.45
CA LYS A 109 -5.69 12.23 -4.81
C LYS A 109 -7.11 12.28 -4.26
N ASN A 110 -7.71 11.13 -3.95
CA ASN A 110 -9.14 11.01 -3.66
C ASN A 110 -9.42 10.63 -2.20
N LEU A 111 -8.42 10.17 -1.47
CA LEU A 111 -8.53 9.77 -0.08
C LEU A 111 -7.52 10.53 0.76
N ARG A 112 -7.99 11.10 1.88
CA ARG A 112 -7.09 11.65 2.89
C ARG A 112 -6.35 10.50 3.55
N ALA A 113 -5.05 10.37 3.23
CA ALA A 113 -4.15 9.44 3.91
C ALA A 113 -3.41 10.19 5.02
N ASP A 114 -3.23 9.52 6.16
CA ASP A 114 -2.43 10.03 7.27
C ASP A 114 -0.95 9.77 7.02
N LEU A 115 -0.65 8.74 6.20
CA LEU A 115 0.72 8.39 5.85
C LEU A 115 0.80 7.82 4.42
N ARG A 116 1.77 8.29 3.64
CA ARG A 116 2.07 7.82 2.28
C ARG A 116 3.48 7.28 2.19
N LEU A 117 3.60 5.99 1.85
CA LEU A 117 4.89 5.33 1.65
C LEU A 117 5.13 5.04 0.17
N ALA A 118 6.23 5.50 -0.37
CA ALA A 118 6.63 5.28 -1.75
C ALA A 118 7.65 4.15 -1.84
N VAL A 119 7.30 3.04 -2.51
CA VAL A 119 8.24 1.93 -2.75
C VAL A 119 8.93 2.13 -4.10
N MET A 120 10.24 2.19 -4.08
CA MET A 120 11.08 2.30 -5.28
C MET A 120 11.88 1.03 -5.49
N SER A 121 12.09 0.68 -6.75
CA SER A 121 13.01 -0.38 -7.18
C SER A 121 13.87 0.15 -8.30
N GLU A 122 14.85 -0.64 -8.75
CA GLU A 122 15.68 -0.33 -9.91
C GLU A 122 14.82 0.10 -11.11
N VAL A 123 15.12 1.24 -11.69
CA VAL A 123 14.34 1.83 -12.79
C VAL A 123 14.99 1.49 -14.11
N LYS A 124 14.61 0.37 -14.73
CA LYS A 124 15.08 0.01 -16.09
C LYS A 124 14.35 0.77 -17.19
N THR A 125 13.13 1.25 -16.96
CA THR A 125 12.22 1.80 -18.01
C THR A 125 11.51 3.09 -17.61
N GLY A 126 12.00 3.82 -16.59
CA GLY A 126 11.32 5.01 -16.06
C GLY A 126 10.20 4.68 -15.05
N PHE A 127 9.70 5.69 -14.37
CA PHE A 127 8.60 5.57 -13.41
C PHE A 127 7.26 5.55 -14.13
N LYS A 128 6.28 4.88 -13.53
CA LYS A 128 4.88 5.05 -13.96
C LYS A 128 4.46 6.50 -13.79
N LEU A 129 3.72 7.05 -14.76
CA LEU A 129 3.20 8.42 -14.69
C LEU A 129 2.40 8.69 -13.41
N SER A 130 1.65 7.70 -12.93
CA SER A 130 0.89 7.82 -11.67
C SER A 130 1.76 7.84 -10.41
N PHE A 131 3.04 7.47 -10.51
CA PHE A 131 3.95 7.46 -9.36
C PHE A 131 4.58 8.83 -9.09
N ILE A 132 4.79 9.63 -10.13
CA ILE A 132 5.43 10.95 -9.99
C ILE A 132 4.66 11.84 -9.02
N PRO A 133 3.34 12.12 -9.23
CA PRO A 133 2.59 12.93 -8.28
C PRO A 133 2.42 12.24 -6.92
N TYR A 134 2.45 10.91 -6.87
CA TYR A 134 2.43 10.18 -5.61
C TYR A 134 3.71 10.41 -4.79
N LEU A 135 4.87 10.41 -5.45
CA LEU A 135 6.16 10.64 -4.80
C LEU A 135 6.26 12.08 -4.24
N ASP A 136 5.65 13.05 -4.91
CA ASP A 136 5.58 14.43 -4.43
C ASP A 136 4.81 14.59 -3.11
N GLU A 137 3.90 13.66 -2.81
CA GLU A 137 3.11 13.64 -1.57
C GLU A 137 3.59 12.60 -0.56
N ALA A 138 4.63 11.83 -0.87
CA ALA A 138 5.12 10.77 0.00
C ALA A 138 5.75 11.32 1.30
N ASP A 139 5.51 10.63 2.41
CA ASP A 139 6.09 10.93 3.73
C ASP A 139 7.40 10.18 3.97
N ALA A 140 7.59 9.05 3.27
CA ALA A 140 8.83 8.29 3.27
C ALA A 140 9.00 7.48 1.98
N VAL A 141 10.25 7.16 1.65
CA VAL A 141 10.60 6.24 0.56
C VAL A 141 11.20 4.97 1.13
N ILE A 142 10.80 3.84 0.58
CA ILE A 142 11.35 2.54 0.87
C ILE A 142 11.99 1.99 -0.41
N ALA A 143 13.27 1.62 -0.34
CA ALA A 143 14.02 1.10 -1.47
C ALA A 143 15.04 0.04 -1.04
N PRO A 144 15.44 -0.88 -1.93
CA PRO A 144 16.61 -1.73 -1.72
C PRO A 144 17.89 -0.90 -1.52
N PRO A 145 18.93 -1.43 -0.87
CA PRO A 145 20.17 -0.70 -0.57
C PRO A 145 20.91 -0.20 -1.81
N ASP A 146 20.85 -0.96 -2.89
CA ASP A 146 21.55 -0.74 -4.16
C ASP A 146 20.80 0.15 -5.16
N VAL A 147 19.57 0.56 -4.83
CA VAL A 147 18.75 1.42 -5.69
C VAL A 147 19.02 2.88 -5.44
N GLU A 148 19.42 3.61 -6.45
CA GLU A 148 19.50 5.07 -6.38
C GLU A 148 18.10 5.68 -6.24
N VAL A 149 17.91 6.48 -5.20
CA VAL A 149 16.63 7.16 -4.92
C VAL A 149 16.74 8.61 -5.36
N MET A 150 16.06 8.92 -6.46
CA MET A 150 15.93 10.30 -6.93
C MET A 150 14.66 10.91 -6.33
N LEU A 151 14.83 11.84 -5.41
CA LEU A 151 13.71 12.58 -4.81
C LEU A 151 13.47 13.90 -5.57
N PRO A 152 12.21 14.34 -5.71
CA PRO A 152 11.89 15.66 -6.17
C PRO A 152 12.57 16.72 -5.30
N LYS A 153 12.92 17.87 -5.88
CA LYS A 153 13.58 18.95 -5.13
C LYS A 153 12.79 19.41 -3.90
N SER A 154 11.47 19.37 -4.00
CA SER A 154 10.52 19.70 -2.92
C SER A 154 10.50 18.69 -1.77
N ARG A 155 11.09 17.49 -1.96
CA ARG A 155 11.00 16.36 -1.01
C ARG A 155 12.36 15.81 -0.60
N ARG A 156 13.43 16.58 -0.70
CA ARG A 156 14.79 16.11 -0.36
C ARG A 156 14.99 15.70 1.10
N GLU A 157 14.12 16.13 1.99
CA GLU A 157 14.21 15.89 3.43
C GLU A 157 13.36 14.72 3.94
N ILE A 158 12.60 14.04 3.07
CA ILE A 158 11.83 12.88 3.54
C ILE A 158 12.75 11.69 3.82
N PRO A 159 12.45 10.88 4.86
CA PRO A 159 13.27 9.71 5.20
C PRO A 159 13.26 8.67 4.08
N VAL A 160 14.43 8.05 3.87
CA VAL A 160 14.61 6.95 2.93
C VAL A 160 15.07 5.73 3.71
N PHE A 161 14.20 4.72 3.80
CA PHE A 161 14.50 3.45 4.47
C PHE A 161 15.04 2.45 3.47
N ARG A 162 16.19 1.84 3.79
CA ARG A 162 16.86 0.84 2.97
C ARG A 162 16.56 -0.56 3.51
N LEU A 163 15.82 -1.36 2.75
CA LEU A 163 15.41 -2.70 3.15
C LEU A 163 15.99 -3.76 2.22
N LEU A 164 16.67 -4.77 2.78
CA LEU A 164 17.10 -5.96 2.06
C LEU A 164 15.91 -6.85 1.67
N SER A 165 14.90 -6.89 2.51
CA SER A 165 13.63 -7.59 2.27
C SER A 165 12.45 -6.69 2.63
N LEU A 166 11.50 -6.55 1.72
CA LEU A 166 10.27 -5.80 1.98
C LEU A 166 9.24 -6.56 2.86
N ARG A 167 9.52 -7.83 3.16
CA ARG A 167 8.70 -8.62 4.11
C ARG A 167 9.13 -8.44 5.55
N GLU A 168 10.40 -8.08 5.76
CA GLU A 168 10.99 -7.91 7.08
C GLU A 168 11.37 -6.43 7.22
N ILE A 169 10.45 -5.65 7.75
CA ILE A 169 10.72 -4.24 7.97
C ILE A 169 11.79 -4.06 9.06
N SER A 170 12.69 -3.10 8.83
CA SER A 170 13.77 -2.85 9.76
C SER A 170 13.26 -2.28 11.10
N PRO A 171 14.02 -2.45 12.20
CA PRO A 171 13.69 -1.82 13.48
C PRO A 171 13.51 -0.30 13.36
N GLU A 172 14.34 0.35 12.56
CA GLU A 172 14.28 1.79 12.30
C GLU A 172 12.95 2.19 11.62
N LEU A 173 12.53 1.49 10.56
CA LEU A 173 11.23 1.73 9.92
C LEU A 173 10.08 1.42 10.88
N THR A 174 10.20 0.37 11.69
CA THR A 174 9.19 -0.01 12.68
C THR A 174 9.01 1.08 13.72
N GLU A 175 10.10 1.63 14.26
CA GLU A 175 10.07 2.71 15.25
C GLU A 175 9.47 3.99 14.65
N TRP A 176 9.90 4.35 13.43
CA TRP A 176 9.36 5.51 12.74
C TRP A 176 7.85 5.38 12.49
N LEU A 177 7.40 4.21 11.99
CA LEU A 177 5.96 3.94 11.77
C LEU A 177 5.18 4.04 13.08
N ARG A 178 5.69 3.47 14.18
CA ARG A 178 5.06 3.57 15.50
C ARG A 178 4.88 5.03 15.91
N GLY A 179 5.89 5.86 15.70
CA GLY A 179 5.82 7.30 15.99
C GLY A 179 4.77 8.03 15.13
N GLN A 180 4.61 7.65 13.86
CA GLN A 180 3.58 8.25 12.99
C GLN A 180 2.16 7.81 13.37
N LEU A 181 1.97 6.51 13.63
CA LEU A 181 0.66 5.92 13.96
C LEU A 181 0.14 6.37 15.35
N SER A 182 1.02 6.78 16.25
CA SER A 182 0.64 7.29 17.58
C SER A 182 0.17 8.74 17.57
N ARG A 183 0.37 9.47 16.47
CA ARG A 183 0.00 10.91 16.34
C ARG A 183 -1.40 11.13 15.77
N GLY A 184 -2.03 10.13 15.21
CA GLY A 184 -3.36 10.16 14.60
C GLY A 184 -4.39 9.40 15.42
#